data_b1be1d344cf8d0d53f9b7aeed3829ea4
#
_entry.id   b1be1d344cf8d0d53f9b7aeed3829ea4
#
_cell.length_a   1.000
_cell.length_b   1.000
_cell.length_c   1.000
_cell.angle_alpha   90.00
_cell.angle_beta   90.00
_cell.angle_gamma   90.00
#
_symmetry.space_group_name_H-M   'P 1'
#
loop_
_entity.id
_entity.type
_entity.pdbx_description
1 polymer ?
#
loop_
_entity_poly.entity_id
_entity_poly.type
_entity_poly.pdbx_seq_one_letter_code
_entity_poly.pdbx_strand_id
1 'polypeptide(L)'
;MNQKIRTGPNGAVITLTDKQYKASGGEASVYVHGGKAYKLYHEPDTKMLPQRKMQELATIANPQVIIPKDVVYDATSGKPLGYTTDFVNDAEPLIKLFTRTFKNDNNVSFQTINRLVKEMQLVVADVHTAKCLVVDLNELNILVKTSDFSIPWFIDTDSYLTPSFKATAIMDSVRDRRVSKTDSKGVLHYHPDEMSDWFSWAILTFWLYTNIHPFRGGHDKYKPRDKKQQMDDGVSVFHPGVRVPPSVNDFKVIPKRHLDWYKEIFTKNTRSVPPLPDSSVPLVVPTQIVTIQGTDKLSVSEVAAYSDAITAVTQVMGIYYVITKKHIYAGKKEIGAVAARKTLMGMATDGTPVIATLSGETVTFTDLGKSKPIGTVNSADMFVRNGAVYTITNSKMTENSFLAFGDKIIHQCKEIENVLETAAKIYDGCIIQDLLGKKYLTLPYKLEAGFSKHIAQLDGYRVVDAKSDKTVTVVLAEKGGVYDRFIIVFDRKFTEFKVRVTKDVAYDAINFATMDNGLCILLASQSEIELFSSAGQYEVLTDPPFDATMKLFTTPDGIFFVNGNSLHQIKRK
;
A
#
# COMPACT_ATOMS: atom_id res chain seq x y z
N MET A 1 -20.28 -15.08 11.23
CA MET A 1 -20.72 -14.80 12.61
C MET A 1 -21.92 -13.87 12.55
N ASN A 2 -23.01 -14.12 13.26
CA ASN A 2 -24.18 -13.24 13.28
C ASN A 2 -24.26 -12.57 14.64
N GLN A 3 -23.89 -11.28 14.73
CA GLN A 3 -23.93 -10.53 15.99
C GLN A 3 -25.06 -9.52 15.94
N LYS A 4 -26.03 -9.65 16.86
CA LYS A 4 -27.12 -8.70 17.03
C LYS A 4 -26.65 -7.54 17.92
N ILE A 5 -26.67 -6.35 17.38
CA ILE A 5 -26.24 -5.13 18.07
C ILE A 5 -27.34 -4.06 18.00
N ARG A 6 -27.20 -3.03 18.83
CA ARG A 6 -27.98 -1.79 18.77
C ARG A 6 -27.08 -0.58 19.02
N THR A 7 -27.35 0.53 18.36
CA THR A 7 -26.67 1.80 18.57
C THR A 7 -27.43 2.65 19.56
N GLY A 8 -26.80 2.99 20.68
CA GLY A 8 -27.44 3.64 21.81
C GLY A 8 -28.42 2.73 22.58
N PRO A 9 -28.94 3.18 23.73
CA PRO A 9 -29.80 2.35 24.61
C PRO A 9 -31.12 1.96 23.94
N ASN A 10 -31.67 2.77 23.04
CA ASN A 10 -33.00 2.61 22.42
C ASN A 10 -32.92 2.45 20.88
N GLY A 11 -31.76 2.21 20.33
CA GLY A 11 -31.57 2.08 18.86
C GLY A 11 -32.18 0.79 18.29
N ALA A 12 -32.49 0.81 17.01
CA ALA A 12 -32.93 -0.37 16.28
C ALA A 12 -31.88 -1.50 16.35
N VAL A 13 -32.36 -2.73 16.45
CA VAL A 13 -31.49 -3.90 16.40
C VAL A 13 -31.03 -4.15 14.97
N ILE A 14 -29.72 -4.23 14.76
CA ILE A 14 -29.09 -4.60 13.51
C ILE A 14 -28.37 -5.93 13.69
N THR A 15 -28.33 -6.74 12.66
CA THR A 15 -27.53 -7.97 12.64
C THR A 15 -26.31 -7.74 11.76
N LEU A 16 -25.13 -7.71 12.38
CA LEU A 16 -23.86 -7.72 11.68
C LEU A 16 -23.48 -9.16 11.33
N THR A 17 -23.23 -9.40 10.07
CA THR A 17 -22.85 -10.70 9.53
C THR A 17 -21.46 -10.60 8.92
N ASP A 18 -20.95 -11.72 8.43
CA ASP A 18 -19.67 -11.74 7.72
C ASP A 18 -19.69 -10.83 6.47
N LYS A 19 -20.87 -10.52 5.92
CA LYS A 19 -21.01 -9.58 4.78
C LYS A 19 -20.64 -8.13 5.12
N GLN A 20 -20.80 -7.72 6.38
CA GLN A 20 -20.45 -6.37 6.86
C GLN A 20 -19.02 -6.30 7.43
N TYR A 21 -18.39 -7.45 7.67
CA TYR A 21 -17.03 -7.50 8.22
C TYR A 21 -16.03 -6.84 7.24
N LYS A 22 -15.18 -5.94 7.75
CA LYS A 22 -14.20 -5.19 6.94
C LYS A 22 -12.77 -5.52 7.29
N ALA A 23 -12.44 -5.54 8.57
CA ALA A 23 -11.08 -5.77 9.06
C ALA A 23 -11.07 -6.16 10.53
N SER A 24 -9.98 -6.74 11.00
CA SER A 24 -9.70 -6.93 12.41
C SER A 24 -8.27 -6.50 12.73
N GLY A 25 -8.12 -5.73 13.80
CA GLY A 25 -6.84 -5.40 14.41
C GLY A 25 -6.59 -6.21 15.68
N GLY A 26 -5.55 -5.85 16.44
CA GLY A 26 -5.23 -6.50 17.71
C GLY A 26 -6.30 -6.32 18.80
N GLU A 27 -7.07 -5.20 18.76
CA GLU A 27 -8.00 -4.82 19.84
C GLU A 27 -9.47 -4.92 19.43
N ALA A 28 -9.80 -4.79 18.16
CA ALA A 28 -11.17 -4.68 17.68
C ALA A 28 -11.36 -5.22 16.27
N SER A 29 -12.60 -5.61 15.97
CA SER A 29 -13.07 -5.91 14.61
C SER A 29 -13.93 -4.75 14.10
N VAL A 30 -13.80 -4.44 12.81
CA VAL A 30 -14.53 -3.36 12.14
C VAL A 30 -15.53 -3.95 11.16
N TYR A 31 -16.78 -3.53 11.27
CA TYR A 31 -17.88 -3.85 10.38
C TYR A 31 -18.40 -2.58 9.71
N VAL A 32 -18.89 -2.68 8.49
CA VAL A 32 -19.46 -1.54 7.74
C VAL A 32 -20.91 -1.83 7.38
N HIS A 33 -21.80 -0.94 7.80
CA HIS A 33 -23.22 -1.05 7.47
C HIS A 33 -23.87 0.34 7.43
N GLY A 34 -24.66 0.61 6.38
CA GLY A 34 -25.41 1.88 6.24
C GLY A 34 -24.53 3.13 6.27
N GLY A 35 -23.32 3.11 5.70
CA GLY A 35 -22.40 4.26 5.67
C GLY A 35 -21.68 4.52 7.01
N LYS A 36 -21.86 3.65 8.01
CA LYS A 36 -21.18 3.70 9.29
C LYS A 36 -20.20 2.56 9.45
N ALA A 37 -19.08 2.81 10.12
CA ALA A 37 -18.20 1.78 10.64
C ALA A 37 -18.56 1.48 12.10
N TYR A 38 -18.55 0.20 12.45
CA TYR A 38 -18.80 -0.33 13.78
C TYR A 38 -17.51 -0.97 14.28
N LYS A 39 -16.80 -0.33 15.21
CA LYS A 39 -15.59 -0.87 15.84
C LYS A 39 -16.01 -1.61 17.09
N LEU A 40 -15.91 -2.94 17.07
CA LEU A 40 -16.28 -3.83 18.18
C LEU A 40 -15.02 -4.39 18.82
N TYR A 41 -14.81 -4.10 20.10
CA TYR A 41 -13.64 -4.57 20.85
C TYR A 41 -13.69 -6.07 21.10
N HIS A 42 -12.53 -6.73 21.03
CA HIS A 42 -12.41 -8.16 21.37
C HIS A 42 -12.58 -8.38 22.88
N GLU A 43 -12.14 -7.41 23.69
CA GLU A 43 -12.22 -7.40 25.16
C GLU A 43 -12.95 -6.13 25.64
N PRO A 44 -14.26 -6.00 25.39
CA PRO A 44 -14.97 -4.76 25.70
C PRO A 44 -14.97 -4.40 27.19
N ASP A 45 -14.92 -5.39 28.09
CA ASP A 45 -14.90 -5.15 29.54
C ASP A 45 -13.63 -4.37 29.99
N THR A 46 -12.53 -4.44 29.25
CA THR A 46 -11.24 -3.79 29.58
C THR A 46 -10.83 -2.69 28.61
N LYS A 47 -11.31 -2.74 27.36
CA LYS A 47 -10.86 -1.87 26.25
C LYS A 47 -11.90 -0.88 25.79
N MET A 48 -13.12 -0.93 26.34
CA MET A 48 -14.21 -0.03 25.92
C MET A 48 -13.82 1.44 26.07
N LEU A 49 -14.06 2.22 25.02
CA LEU A 49 -13.83 3.66 25.02
C LEU A 49 -14.77 4.35 26.02
N PRO A 50 -14.24 5.10 27.02
CA PRO A 50 -15.09 5.82 28.00
C PRO A 50 -15.96 6.85 27.29
N GLN A 51 -17.24 6.92 27.69
CA GLN A 51 -18.19 7.91 27.14
C GLN A 51 -17.70 9.36 27.29
N ARG A 52 -17.04 9.68 28.41
CA ARG A 52 -16.43 11.00 28.61
C ARG A 52 -15.35 11.30 27.58
N LYS A 53 -14.52 10.30 27.19
CA LYS A 53 -13.52 10.49 26.12
C LYS A 53 -14.20 10.75 24.77
N MET A 54 -15.31 10.08 24.48
CA MET A 54 -16.11 10.37 23.26
C MET A 54 -16.61 11.82 23.25
N GLN A 55 -17.07 12.34 24.40
CA GLN A 55 -17.51 13.74 24.54
C GLN A 55 -16.35 14.73 24.33
N GLU A 56 -15.17 14.43 24.87
CA GLU A 56 -13.98 15.26 24.68
C GLU A 56 -13.54 15.25 23.20
N LEU A 57 -13.56 14.09 22.54
CA LEU A 57 -13.26 14.00 21.10
C LEU A 57 -14.28 14.73 20.24
N ALA A 58 -15.55 14.78 20.66
CA ALA A 58 -16.62 15.50 19.95
C ALA A 58 -16.43 17.02 19.94
N THR A 59 -15.49 17.58 20.73
CA THR A 59 -15.13 19.00 20.66
C THR A 59 -14.26 19.35 19.45
N ILE A 60 -13.70 18.34 18.76
CA ILE A 60 -12.93 18.55 17.55
C ILE A 60 -13.90 18.84 16.40
N ALA A 61 -13.97 20.10 15.97
CA ALA A 61 -14.97 20.54 15.00
C ALA A 61 -14.62 20.21 13.54
N ASN A 62 -13.37 19.75 13.25
CA ASN A 62 -12.93 19.48 11.89
C ASN A 62 -13.59 18.19 11.33
N PRO A 63 -14.34 18.27 10.22
CA PRO A 63 -15.06 17.10 9.67
C PRO A 63 -14.15 16.01 9.11
N GLN A 64 -12.87 16.32 8.88
CA GLN A 64 -11.87 15.36 8.41
C GLN A 64 -11.31 14.47 9.54
N VAL A 65 -11.70 14.76 10.79
CA VAL A 65 -11.40 13.93 11.97
C VAL A 65 -12.59 13.01 12.24
N ILE A 66 -12.41 11.73 11.99
CA ILE A 66 -13.47 10.71 12.13
C ILE A 66 -13.58 10.30 13.61
N ILE A 67 -14.47 10.95 14.32
CA ILE A 67 -14.67 10.75 15.77
C ILE A 67 -15.67 9.62 16.06
N PRO A 68 -15.57 8.95 17.26
CA PRO A 68 -16.59 8.06 17.79
C PRO A 68 -17.92 8.80 18.01
N LYS A 69 -19.05 8.18 17.58
CA LYS A 69 -20.39 8.81 17.66
C LYS A 69 -21.29 8.13 18.68
N ASP A 70 -21.71 6.91 18.43
CA ASP A 70 -22.67 6.19 19.24
C ASP A 70 -22.03 4.96 19.89
N VAL A 71 -22.33 4.69 21.14
CA VAL A 71 -21.96 3.42 21.78
C VAL A 71 -22.78 2.28 21.15
N VAL A 72 -22.11 1.19 20.84
CA VAL A 72 -22.71 -0.04 20.33
C VAL A 72 -22.87 -1.03 21.48
N TYR A 73 -24.06 -1.58 21.60
CA TYR A 73 -24.42 -2.55 22.64
C TYR A 73 -24.77 -3.90 22.02
N ASP A 74 -24.49 -4.97 22.71
CA ASP A 74 -25.07 -6.28 22.44
C ASP A 74 -26.58 -6.21 22.63
N ALA A 75 -27.34 -6.59 21.61
CA ALA A 75 -28.80 -6.46 21.65
C ALA A 75 -29.47 -7.42 22.65
N THR A 76 -28.79 -8.50 23.06
CA THR A 76 -29.31 -9.53 23.97
C THR A 76 -28.95 -9.21 25.42
N SER A 77 -27.66 -8.98 25.70
CA SER A 77 -27.16 -8.76 27.05
C SER A 77 -27.23 -7.29 27.50
N GLY A 78 -27.33 -6.34 26.57
CA GLY A 78 -27.25 -4.91 26.85
C GLY A 78 -25.86 -4.41 27.20
N LYS A 79 -24.81 -5.24 27.12
CA LYS A 79 -23.44 -4.81 27.41
C LYS A 79 -22.87 -3.97 26.28
N PRO A 80 -22.04 -2.94 26.57
CA PRO A 80 -21.35 -2.18 25.55
C PRO A 80 -20.30 -3.07 24.87
N LEU A 81 -20.20 -2.98 23.54
CA LEU A 81 -19.26 -3.75 22.72
C LEU A 81 -18.25 -2.86 22.01
N GLY A 82 -18.59 -1.59 21.77
CA GLY A 82 -17.78 -0.70 20.96
C GLY A 82 -18.49 0.59 20.62
N TYR A 83 -18.17 1.16 19.47
CA TYR A 83 -18.75 2.43 19.02
C TYR A 83 -18.90 2.48 17.50
N THR A 84 -19.66 3.48 17.01
CA THR A 84 -19.78 3.78 15.58
C THR A 84 -18.95 5.00 15.22
N THR A 85 -18.52 5.03 13.96
CA THR A 85 -17.98 6.24 13.30
C THR A 85 -18.59 6.38 11.91
N ASP A 86 -18.34 7.50 11.23
CA ASP A 86 -18.57 7.58 9.79
C ASP A 86 -17.58 6.67 9.07
N PHE A 87 -18.02 6.07 7.96
CA PHE A 87 -17.15 5.26 7.12
C PHE A 87 -16.66 6.08 5.93
N VAL A 88 -15.36 6.12 5.72
CA VAL A 88 -14.74 6.81 4.59
C VAL A 88 -14.65 5.85 3.40
N ASN A 89 -15.54 6.03 2.42
CA ASN A 89 -15.56 5.22 1.21
C ASN A 89 -14.47 5.65 0.23
N ASP A 90 -14.06 4.74 -0.66
CA ASP A 90 -13.16 4.99 -1.79
C ASP A 90 -11.87 5.71 -1.39
N ALA A 91 -11.26 5.23 -0.30
CA ALA A 91 -10.07 5.83 0.27
C ALA A 91 -8.95 4.80 0.42
N GLU A 92 -7.72 5.29 0.24
CA GLU A 92 -6.50 4.55 0.46
C GLU A 92 -5.73 5.13 1.66
N PRO A 93 -4.98 4.30 2.42
CA PRO A 93 -4.09 4.79 3.45
C PRO A 93 -3.00 5.71 2.89
N LEU A 94 -2.64 6.75 3.63
CA LEU A 94 -1.64 7.75 3.24
C LEU A 94 -0.32 7.12 2.81
N ILE A 95 0.07 5.99 3.41
CA ILE A 95 1.29 5.25 3.09
C ILE A 95 1.43 4.95 1.59
N LYS A 96 0.34 4.73 0.87
CA LYS A 96 0.38 4.50 -0.59
C LYS A 96 1.01 5.67 -1.34
N LEU A 97 0.80 6.89 -0.86
CA LEU A 97 1.40 8.11 -1.45
C LEU A 97 2.90 8.28 -1.15
N PHE A 98 3.51 7.43 -0.34
CA PHE A 98 4.95 7.48 -0.10
C PHE A 98 5.76 6.81 -1.22
N THR A 99 5.11 6.12 -2.13
CA THR A 99 5.78 5.48 -3.27
C THR A 99 5.59 6.30 -4.55
N ARG A 100 6.68 6.47 -5.31
CA ARG A 100 6.64 7.12 -6.63
C ARG A 100 5.73 6.34 -7.59
N THR A 101 5.76 5.02 -7.53
CA THR A 101 4.94 4.14 -8.36
C THR A 101 3.46 4.44 -8.19
N PHE A 102 2.95 4.44 -6.95
CA PHE A 102 1.54 4.74 -6.70
C PHE A 102 1.14 6.15 -7.15
N LYS A 103 1.98 7.16 -6.86
CA LYS A 103 1.74 8.55 -7.33
C LYS A 103 1.65 8.62 -8.85
N ASN A 104 2.58 7.97 -9.55
CA ASN A 104 2.62 7.93 -11.00
C ASN A 104 1.40 7.21 -11.57
N ASP A 105 1.03 6.04 -11.04
CA ASP A 105 -0.09 5.24 -11.51
C ASP A 105 -1.43 5.96 -11.31
N ASN A 106 -1.53 6.82 -10.29
CA ASN A 106 -2.73 7.59 -9.98
C ASN A 106 -2.65 9.07 -10.39
N ASN A 107 -1.62 9.49 -11.14
CA ASN A 107 -1.41 10.87 -11.61
C ASN A 107 -1.42 11.91 -10.46
N VAL A 108 -0.89 11.53 -9.29
CA VAL A 108 -0.81 12.44 -8.13
C VAL A 108 0.31 13.44 -8.35
N SER A 109 -0.05 14.69 -8.55
CA SER A 109 0.89 15.79 -8.81
C SER A 109 1.51 16.35 -7.53
N PHE A 110 2.63 17.09 -7.65
CA PHE A 110 3.18 17.87 -6.52
C PHE A 110 2.21 18.93 -6.00
N GLN A 111 1.36 19.49 -6.86
CA GLN A 111 0.30 20.42 -6.44
C GLN A 111 -0.74 19.72 -5.55
N THR A 112 -1.10 18.49 -5.90
CA THR A 112 -1.99 17.65 -5.07
C THR A 112 -1.33 17.37 -3.70
N ILE A 113 -0.05 16.98 -3.69
CA ILE A 113 0.70 16.74 -2.45
C ILE A 113 0.79 18.03 -1.61
N ASN A 114 1.05 19.17 -2.21
CA ASN A 114 1.12 20.44 -1.48
C ASN A 114 -0.22 20.83 -0.83
N ARG A 115 -1.34 20.60 -1.53
CA ARG A 115 -2.69 20.78 -0.95
C ARG A 115 -2.94 19.82 0.21
N LEU A 116 -2.59 18.53 0.03
CA LEU A 116 -2.72 17.53 1.08
C LEU A 116 -1.94 17.91 2.35
N VAL A 117 -0.68 18.33 2.18
CA VAL A 117 0.18 18.78 3.30
C VAL A 117 -0.46 19.96 4.04
N LYS A 118 -1.04 20.92 3.31
CA LYS A 118 -1.75 22.06 3.89
C LYS A 118 -2.98 21.61 4.69
N GLU A 119 -3.80 20.75 4.10
CA GLU A 119 -4.99 20.22 4.79
C GLU A 119 -4.62 19.43 6.04
N MET A 120 -3.58 18.58 5.97
CA MET A 120 -3.07 17.87 7.16
C MET A 120 -2.62 18.86 8.27
N GLN A 121 -1.99 20.00 7.91
CA GLN A 121 -1.60 21.02 8.88
C GLN A 121 -2.82 21.63 9.58
N LEU A 122 -3.87 21.96 8.82
CA LEU A 122 -5.10 22.51 9.36
C LEU A 122 -5.79 21.53 10.31
N VAL A 123 -5.88 20.26 9.92
CA VAL A 123 -6.50 19.22 10.78
C VAL A 123 -5.76 19.09 12.11
N VAL A 124 -4.43 19.02 12.11
CA VAL A 124 -3.64 18.92 13.37
C VAL A 124 -3.82 20.18 14.22
N ALA A 125 -3.81 21.37 13.62
CA ALA A 125 -4.06 22.62 14.35
C ALA A 125 -5.45 22.67 15.01
N ASP A 126 -6.48 22.16 14.31
CA ASP A 126 -7.85 22.08 14.85
C ASP A 126 -7.96 21.10 16.01
N VAL A 127 -7.26 19.96 15.96
CA VAL A 127 -7.15 19.00 17.06
C VAL A 127 -6.50 19.66 18.28
N HIS A 128 -5.41 20.41 18.09
CA HIS A 128 -4.75 21.15 19.17
C HIS A 128 -5.65 22.24 19.76
N THR A 129 -6.44 22.93 18.93
CA THR A 129 -7.42 23.93 19.37
C THR A 129 -8.47 23.32 20.32
N ALA A 130 -8.86 22.07 20.07
CA ALA A 130 -9.75 21.31 20.94
C ALA A 130 -9.05 20.75 22.22
N LYS A 131 -7.80 21.13 22.48
CA LYS A 131 -6.97 20.63 23.59
C LYS A 131 -6.74 19.12 23.56
N CYS A 132 -6.78 18.54 22.38
CA CYS A 132 -6.43 17.15 22.10
C CYS A 132 -5.09 17.08 21.39
N LEU A 133 -4.42 15.91 21.45
CA LEU A 133 -3.23 15.60 20.64
C LEU A 133 -3.49 14.32 19.86
N VAL A 134 -3.01 14.27 18.62
CA VAL A 134 -3.14 13.08 17.77
C VAL A 134 -2.28 11.94 18.31
N VAL A 135 -1.05 12.23 18.70
CA VAL A 135 -0.02 11.37 19.28
C VAL A 135 0.41 10.25 18.31
N ASP A 136 -0.52 9.40 17.89
CA ASP A 136 -0.27 8.33 16.90
C ASP A 136 -0.53 8.82 15.47
N LEU A 137 0.07 9.97 15.15
CA LEU A 137 0.00 10.59 13.82
C LEU A 137 0.89 9.83 12.85
N ASN A 138 0.33 8.80 12.24
CA ASN A 138 1.04 7.90 11.35
C ASN A 138 0.32 7.70 10.01
N GLU A 139 1.03 7.12 9.08
CA GLU A 139 0.62 6.93 7.68
C GLU A 139 -0.52 5.92 7.46
N LEU A 140 -0.87 5.13 8.47
CA LEU A 140 -1.97 4.17 8.42
C LEU A 140 -3.26 4.73 9.03
N ASN A 141 -3.14 5.77 9.88
CA ASN A 141 -4.26 6.43 10.55
C ASN A 141 -4.79 7.64 9.77
N ILE A 142 -4.26 7.88 8.58
CA ILE A 142 -4.75 8.89 7.65
C ILE A 142 -5.17 8.20 6.37
N LEU A 143 -6.40 8.45 5.93
CA LEU A 143 -6.92 8.00 4.63
C LEU A 143 -6.97 9.19 3.67
N VAL A 144 -6.83 8.91 2.37
CA VAL A 144 -7.02 9.89 1.30
C VAL A 144 -7.99 9.31 0.26
N LYS A 145 -8.96 10.10 -0.17
CA LYS A 145 -9.91 9.64 -1.19
C LYS A 145 -9.24 9.46 -2.55
N THR A 146 -9.56 8.38 -3.23
CA THR A 146 -9.01 8.09 -4.57
C THR A 146 -9.52 9.04 -5.65
N SER A 147 -10.65 9.72 -5.43
CA SER A 147 -11.18 10.75 -6.32
C SER A 147 -10.44 12.09 -6.21
N ASP A 148 -9.89 12.41 -5.03
CA ASP A 148 -9.07 13.60 -4.78
C ASP A 148 -8.08 13.32 -3.65
N PHE A 149 -6.84 13.02 -3.99
CA PHE A 149 -5.75 12.73 -3.06
C PHE A 149 -5.28 13.94 -2.23
N SER A 150 -5.94 15.09 -2.31
CA SER A 150 -5.58 16.27 -1.54
C SER A 150 -6.33 16.41 -0.21
N ILE A 151 -7.32 15.57 0.06
CA ILE A 151 -8.17 15.65 1.28
C ILE A 151 -7.84 14.48 2.21
N PRO A 152 -7.25 14.74 3.40
CA PRO A 152 -6.94 13.72 4.39
C PRO A 152 -8.17 13.44 5.28
N TRP A 153 -8.28 12.19 5.76
CA TRP A 153 -9.28 11.76 6.74
C TRP A 153 -8.56 11.05 7.87
N PHE A 154 -8.57 11.64 9.05
CA PHE A 154 -7.91 11.11 10.24
C PHE A 154 -8.83 10.11 10.93
N ILE A 155 -8.38 8.87 11.08
CA ILE A 155 -9.14 7.75 11.68
C ILE A 155 -8.44 7.27 12.95
N ASP A 156 -9.04 6.30 13.66
CA ASP A 156 -8.54 5.74 14.92
C ASP A 156 -8.34 6.79 16.03
N THR A 157 -9.24 7.76 16.09
CA THR A 157 -9.19 8.90 17.01
C THR A 157 -9.41 8.51 18.48
N ASP A 158 -9.87 7.29 18.76
CA ASP A 158 -9.96 6.74 20.12
C ASP A 158 -8.57 6.57 20.79
N SER A 159 -7.48 6.54 20.00
CA SER A 159 -6.10 6.55 20.50
C SER A 159 -5.62 7.93 20.99
N TYR A 160 -6.27 9.02 20.61
CA TYR A 160 -5.85 10.39 20.89
C TYR A 160 -5.71 10.67 22.40
N LEU A 161 -4.75 11.57 22.73
CA LEU A 161 -4.74 12.20 24.04
C LEU A 161 -5.83 13.28 24.07
N THR A 162 -6.63 13.27 25.13
CA THR A 162 -7.67 14.28 25.40
C THR A 162 -7.44 14.88 26.78
N PRO A 163 -8.14 15.95 27.18
CA PRO A 163 -7.90 16.60 28.47
C PRO A 163 -7.91 15.67 29.69
N SER A 164 -8.72 14.61 29.66
CA SER A 164 -8.84 13.68 30.80
C SER A 164 -8.22 12.30 30.53
N PHE A 165 -7.81 11.98 29.30
CA PHE A 165 -7.34 10.64 28.93
C PHE A 165 -6.02 10.68 28.20
N LYS A 166 -5.09 9.82 28.61
CA LYS A 166 -3.83 9.61 27.93
C LYS A 166 -4.02 8.94 26.57
N ALA A 167 -3.08 9.14 25.65
CA ALA A 167 -3.00 8.39 24.43
C ALA A 167 -2.72 6.90 24.70
N THR A 168 -3.25 6.03 23.85
CA THR A 168 -3.13 4.57 24.02
C THR A 168 -2.13 3.92 23.05
N ALA A 169 -1.75 4.62 21.99
CA ALA A 169 -0.84 4.10 20.97
C ALA A 169 0.13 5.18 20.47
N ILE A 170 1.28 4.75 19.96
CA ILE A 170 2.20 5.55 19.17
C ILE A 170 3.08 4.66 18.32
N MET A 171 3.20 4.98 17.03
CA MET A 171 4.05 4.27 16.10
C MET A 171 5.52 4.74 16.21
N ASP A 172 6.46 3.80 16.30
CA ASP A 172 7.86 4.10 16.56
C ASP A 172 8.53 4.91 15.42
N SER A 173 8.11 4.71 14.17
CA SER A 173 8.64 5.40 12.99
C SER A 173 8.39 6.92 12.97
N VAL A 174 7.36 7.40 13.66
CA VAL A 174 6.99 8.82 13.70
C VAL A 174 7.19 9.47 15.07
N ARG A 175 7.51 8.68 16.09
CA ARG A 175 7.60 9.11 17.48
C ARG A 175 8.73 10.11 17.72
N ASP A 176 8.44 11.23 18.37
CA ASP A 176 9.45 12.19 18.81
C ASP A 176 10.29 11.63 19.97
N ARG A 177 11.58 11.44 19.69
CA ARG A 177 12.56 10.93 20.69
C ARG A 177 12.81 11.92 21.84
N ARG A 178 12.57 13.20 21.64
CA ARG A 178 12.73 14.25 22.65
C ARG A 178 11.82 14.02 23.86
N VAL A 179 10.57 13.61 23.63
CA VAL A 179 9.54 13.42 24.67
C VAL A 179 9.33 11.95 25.02
N SER A 180 10.24 11.08 24.62
CA SER A 180 10.15 9.65 24.87
C SER A 180 11.46 9.09 25.46
N LYS A 181 11.32 8.21 26.42
CA LYS A 181 12.45 7.52 27.08
C LYS A 181 12.09 6.07 27.36
N THR A 182 12.97 5.18 26.99
CA THR A 182 12.84 3.76 27.37
C THR A 182 13.66 3.54 28.66
N ASP A 183 13.06 2.97 29.68
CA ASP A 183 13.73 2.67 30.92
C ASP A 183 14.60 1.39 30.83
N SER A 184 15.32 1.07 31.92
CA SER A 184 16.19 -0.11 32.00
C SER A 184 15.44 -1.44 31.90
N LYS A 185 14.11 -1.43 32.05
CA LYS A 185 13.23 -2.61 31.89
C LYS A 185 12.63 -2.71 30.49
N GLY A 186 12.99 -1.80 29.58
CA GLY A 186 12.44 -1.76 28.23
C GLY A 186 11.06 -1.11 28.12
N VAL A 187 10.56 -0.49 29.20
CA VAL A 187 9.25 0.20 29.19
C VAL A 187 9.43 1.59 28.59
N LEU A 188 8.59 1.90 27.59
CA LEU A 188 8.56 3.22 26.97
C LEU A 188 7.73 4.19 27.81
N HIS A 189 8.36 5.27 28.26
CA HIS A 189 7.71 6.43 28.86
C HIS A 189 7.58 7.53 27.80
N TYR A 190 6.37 7.98 27.52
CA TYR A 190 6.08 8.97 26.51
C TYR A 190 5.20 10.07 27.06
N HIS A 191 5.66 11.33 26.93
CA HIS A 191 4.97 12.53 27.40
C HIS A 191 4.74 13.48 26.22
N PRO A 192 3.76 13.18 25.32
CA PRO A 192 3.54 13.96 24.12
C PRO A 192 3.08 15.40 24.43
N ASP A 193 3.46 16.30 23.55
CA ASP A 193 3.04 17.68 23.49
C ASP A 193 2.66 18.07 22.04
N GLU A 194 2.13 19.26 21.80
CA GLU A 194 1.78 19.72 20.46
C GLU A 194 3.00 19.67 19.51
N MET A 195 4.20 19.91 20.03
CA MET A 195 5.43 19.89 19.23
C MET A 195 5.81 18.48 18.81
N SER A 196 5.43 17.45 19.58
CA SER A 196 5.63 16.05 19.18
C SER A 196 4.70 15.63 18.04
N ASP A 197 3.47 16.14 17.96
CA ASP A 197 2.58 15.95 16.81
C ASP A 197 3.15 16.65 15.57
N TRP A 198 3.69 17.86 15.71
CA TRP A 198 4.35 18.57 14.60
C TRP A 198 5.61 17.86 14.12
N PHE A 199 6.32 17.14 14.98
CA PHE A 199 7.44 16.29 14.58
C PHE A 199 6.97 15.09 13.75
N SER A 200 5.91 14.40 14.19
CA SER A 200 5.32 13.30 13.42
C SER A 200 4.78 13.80 12.07
N TRP A 201 4.11 14.96 12.06
CA TRP A 201 3.68 15.64 10.84
C TRP A 201 4.86 15.96 9.90
N ALA A 202 5.98 16.42 10.45
CA ALA A 202 7.18 16.71 9.67
C ALA A 202 7.71 15.45 8.96
N ILE A 203 7.74 14.31 9.66
CA ILE A 203 8.17 13.04 9.08
C ILE A 203 7.27 12.65 7.91
N LEU A 204 5.94 12.61 8.13
CA LEU A 204 4.98 12.18 7.11
C LEU A 204 5.01 13.08 5.89
N THR A 205 5.01 14.40 6.09
CA THR A 205 4.93 15.35 4.99
C THR A 205 6.25 15.46 4.21
N PHE A 206 7.39 15.34 4.88
CA PHE A 206 8.68 15.19 4.20
C PHE A 206 8.68 13.94 3.31
N TRP A 207 8.18 12.82 3.83
CA TRP A 207 8.11 11.56 3.08
C TRP A 207 7.15 11.65 1.89
N LEU A 208 6.02 12.34 2.03
CA LEU A 208 5.10 12.62 0.91
C LEU A 208 5.79 13.36 -0.25
N TYR A 209 6.62 14.36 0.05
CA TYR A 209 7.34 15.10 -0.98
C TYR A 209 8.46 14.29 -1.62
N THR A 210 9.22 13.55 -0.82
CA THR A 210 10.53 13.03 -1.22
C THR A 210 10.54 11.55 -1.57
N ASN A 211 9.53 10.78 -1.18
CA ASN A 211 9.45 9.31 -1.25
C ASN A 211 10.49 8.60 -0.34
N ILE A 212 11.04 9.30 0.64
CA ILE A 212 11.93 8.71 1.65
C ILE A 212 11.61 9.23 3.05
N HIS A 213 11.63 8.35 4.03
CA HIS A 213 11.56 8.75 5.43
C HIS A 213 12.81 9.56 5.81
N PRO A 214 12.69 10.70 6.55
CA PRO A 214 13.82 11.60 6.80
C PRO A 214 15.01 10.97 7.53
N PHE A 215 14.81 9.86 8.25
CA PHE A 215 15.87 9.13 8.94
C PHE A 215 16.21 7.79 8.25
N ARG A 216 16.13 7.72 6.92
CA ARG A 216 16.51 6.59 6.10
C ARG A 216 17.64 6.98 5.14
N GLY A 217 17.99 6.12 4.23
CA GLY A 217 19.12 6.26 3.32
C GLY A 217 20.31 5.40 3.73
N GLY A 218 21.29 5.25 2.85
CA GLY A 218 22.49 4.46 3.09
C GLY A 218 23.47 5.22 3.98
N HIS A 219 24.05 4.59 5.01
CA HIS A 219 25.09 5.16 5.85
C HIS A 219 25.99 4.04 6.37
N ASP A 220 27.32 4.24 6.39
CA ASP A 220 28.28 3.19 6.70
C ASP A 220 28.15 2.60 8.12
N LYS A 221 27.70 3.41 9.07
CA LYS A 221 27.46 3.00 10.46
C LYS A 221 26.19 2.13 10.60
N TYR A 222 25.15 2.34 9.77
CA TYR A 222 23.84 1.71 9.95
C TYR A 222 23.56 0.72 8.83
N LYS A 223 23.46 -0.57 9.18
CA LYS A 223 22.99 -1.60 8.26
C LYS A 223 21.50 -1.38 7.93
N PRO A 224 20.97 -2.00 6.88
CA PRO A 224 19.53 -1.91 6.56
C PRO A 224 18.60 -2.22 7.74
N ARG A 225 19.02 -3.08 8.66
CA ARG A 225 18.27 -3.46 9.87
C ARG A 225 18.39 -2.48 11.05
N ASP A 226 19.34 -1.53 10.98
CA ASP A 226 19.63 -0.60 12.09
C ASP A 226 18.98 0.78 11.86
N LYS A 227 17.88 0.84 11.10
CA LYS A 227 17.24 2.10 10.72
C LYS A 227 16.55 2.80 11.89
N LYS A 228 16.07 2.04 12.87
CA LYS A 228 15.61 2.60 14.13
C LYS A 228 16.74 3.34 14.83
N GLN A 229 17.93 2.73 14.93
CA GLN A 229 19.10 3.34 15.55
C GLN A 229 19.54 4.61 14.80
N GLN A 230 19.44 4.64 13.46
CA GLN A 230 19.73 5.84 12.67
C GLN A 230 18.82 7.01 13.08
N MET A 231 17.53 6.75 13.33
CA MET A 231 16.57 7.75 13.82
C MET A 231 16.86 8.14 15.28
N ASP A 232 17.14 7.17 16.15
CA ASP A 232 17.46 7.42 17.55
C ASP A 232 18.74 8.26 17.71
N ASP A 233 19.73 8.08 16.81
CA ASP A 233 20.95 8.89 16.72
C ASP A 233 20.76 10.25 16.03
N GLY A 234 19.55 10.54 15.50
CA GLY A 234 19.23 11.80 14.82
C GLY A 234 19.91 11.98 13.46
N VAL A 235 20.36 10.89 12.81
CA VAL A 235 21.09 10.95 11.53
C VAL A 235 20.09 10.95 10.37
N SER A 236 19.74 12.14 9.91
CA SER A 236 18.75 12.36 8.84
C SER A 236 19.38 12.33 7.44
N VAL A 237 18.54 12.35 6.41
CA VAL A 237 18.94 12.46 4.99
C VAL A 237 19.74 13.74 4.66
N PHE A 238 19.74 14.73 5.56
CA PHE A 238 20.54 15.95 5.42
C PHE A 238 21.98 15.79 5.96
N HIS A 239 22.29 14.69 6.63
CA HIS A 239 23.63 14.41 7.12
C HIS A 239 24.57 14.05 5.95
N PRO A 240 25.80 14.65 5.85
CA PRO A 240 26.69 14.43 4.71
C PRO A 240 27.08 12.98 4.46
N GLY A 241 27.08 12.13 5.50
CA GLY A 241 27.38 10.70 5.41
C GLY A 241 26.21 9.84 4.91
N VAL A 242 25.02 10.42 4.70
CA VAL A 242 23.84 9.67 4.23
C VAL A 242 23.78 9.72 2.72
N ARG A 243 23.80 8.56 2.10
CA ARG A 243 23.57 8.38 0.66
C ARG A 243 22.07 8.28 0.41
N VAL A 244 21.55 9.22 -0.36
CA VAL A 244 20.14 9.25 -0.76
C VAL A 244 20.00 8.50 -2.08
N PRO A 245 19.12 7.48 -2.15
CA PRO A 245 18.90 6.70 -3.37
C PRO A 245 18.41 7.55 -4.55
N PRO A 246 18.74 7.19 -5.81
CA PRO A 246 18.30 7.92 -7.01
C PRO A 246 16.78 8.00 -7.19
N SER A 247 16.02 7.08 -6.60
CA SER A 247 14.55 7.05 -6.62
C SER A 247 13.90 8.17 -5.80
N VAL A 248 14.65 8.77 -4.89
CA VAL A 248 14.18 9.86 -4.03
C VAL A 248 14.07 11.14 -4.85
N ASN A 249 12.98 11.88 -4.68
CA ASN A 249 12.83 13.17 -5.34
C ASN A 249 13.87 14.16 -4.82
N ASP A 250 14.37 15.03 -5.70
CA ASP A 250 15.20 16.18 -5.29
C ASP A 250 14.43 16.98 -4.24
N PHE A 251 15.10 17.35 -3.16
CA PHE A 251 14.48 18.10 -2.05
C PHE A 251 13.97 19.50 -2.47
N LYS A 252 14.39 20.00 -3.62
CA LYS A 252 13.87 21.24 -4.22
C LYS A 252 12.38 21.16 -4.61
N VAL A 253 11.78 19.94 -4.67
CA VAL A 253 10.33 19.80 -4.84
C VAL A 253 9.53 20.31 -3.64
N ILE A 254 10.18 20.42 -2.48
CA ILE A 254 9.59 20.92 -1.26
C ILE A 254 9.56 22.46 -1.32
N PRO A 255 8.43 23.10 -0.99
CA PRO A 255 8.38 24.56 -0.84
C PRO A 255 9.49 25.06 0.07
N LYS A 256 10.20 26.12 -0.33
CA LYS A 256 11.45 26.56 0.32
C LYS A 256 11.32 26.73 1.84
N ARG A 257 10.22 27.37 2.30
CA ARG A 257 9.99 27.58 3.74
C ARG A 257 9.86 26.24 4.50
N HIS A 258 9.17 25.25 3.92
CA HIS A 258 9.06 23.91 4.51
C HIS A 258 10.42 23.20 4.48
N LEU A 259 11.18 23.28 3.39
CA LEU A 259 12.50 22.66 3.31
C LEU A 259 13.45 23.20 4.37
N ASP A 260 13.48 24.54 4.55
CA ASP A 260 14.31 25.17 5.57
C ASP A 260 13.84 24.73 6.98
N TRP A 261 12.53 24.68 7.21
CA TRP A 261 11.96 24.20 8.47
C TRP A 261 12.28 22.71 8.74
N TYR A 262 12.16 21.81 7.75
CA TYR A 262 12.54 20.40 7.91
C TYR A 262 14.03 20.24 8.26
N LYS A 263 14.91 21.05 7.69
CA LYS A 263 16.32 21.04 8.07
C LYS A 263 16.51 21.41 9.54
N GLU A 264 15.83 22.42 10.04
CA GLU A 264 15.88 22.79 11.46
C GLU A 264 15.40 21.62 12.35
N ILE A 265 14.26 21.01 12.01
CA ILE A 265 13.67 19.91 12.76
C ILE A 265 14.59 18.67 12.77
N PHE A 266 15.10 18.26 11.61
CA PHE A 266 15.80 16.98 11.46
C PHE A 266 17.32 17.04 11.66
N THR A 267 17.95 18.22 11.62
CA THR A 267 19.39 18.36 11.83
C THR A 267 19.74 19.03 13.14
N LYS A 268 18.96 20.03 13.57
CA LYS A 268 19.23 20.75 14.81
C LYS A 268 18.40 20.26 15.98
N ASN A 269 17.53 19.27 15.74
CA ASN A 269 16.62 18.71 16.75
C ASN A 269 15.71 19.76 17.42
N THR A 270 15.44 20.88 16.73
CA THR A 270 14.51 21.91 17.18
C THR A 270 13.06 21.45 17.02
N ARG A 271 12.14 22.11 17.70
CA ARG A 271 10.69 21.86 17.56
C ARG A 271 9.99 23.19 17.45
N SER A 272 9.18 23.33 16.43
CA SER A 272 8.35 24.51 16.18
C SER A 272 7.15 24.14 15.33
N VAL A 273 6.15 24.99 15.34
CA VAL A 273 4.99 24.87 14.45
C VAL A 273 5.46 25.02 12.99
N PRO A 274 4.98 24.19 12.06
CA PRO A 274 5.33 24.32 10.65
C PRO A 274 4.88 25.67 10.08
N PRO A 275 5.68 26.29 9.16
CA PRO A 275 5.26 27.50 8.49
C PRO A 275 4.01 27.24 7.65
N LEU A 276 3.22 28.28 7.37
CA LEU A 276 2.13 28.16 6.41
C LEU A 276 2.69 27.79 5.03
N PRO A 277 2.05 26.87 4.31
CA PRO A 277 2.50 26.47 2.99
C PRO A 277 2.56 27.66 2.04
N ASP A 278 3.67 27.82 1.33
CA ASP A 278 3.76 28.77 0.22
C ASP A 278 2.86 28.32 -0.92
N SER A 279 2.16 29.26 -1.55
CA SER A 279 1.38 28.99 -2.76
C SER A 279 2.26 28.70 -3.99
N SER A 280 3.56 28.97 -3.90
CA SER A 280 4.53 28.75 -4.98
C SER A 280 5.02 27.29 -4.96
N VAL A 281 4.43 26.45 -5.81
CA VAL A 281 4.98 25.14 -6.14
C VAL A 281 6.05 25.32 -7.22
N PRO A 282 7.23 24.73 -7.10
CA PRO A 282 8.20 24.72 -8.20
C PRO A 282 7.57 24.08 -9.44
N LEU A 283 7.58 24.80 -10.56
CA LEU A 283 6.78 24.45 -11.74
C LEU A 283 7.27 23.24 -12.52
N VAL A 284 8.53 22.84 -12.37
CA VAL A 284 9.08 21.65 -13.05
C VAL A 284 10.25 21.10 -12.25
N VAL A 285 10.14 19.87 -11.78
CA VAL A 285 11.29 19.09 -11.38
C VAL A 285 11.75 18.29 -12.60
N PRO A 286 12.95 18.51 -13.11
CA PRO A 286 13.48 17.64 -14.15
C PRO A 286 13.49 16.21 -13.63
N THR A 287 12.88 15.30 -14.36
CA THR A 287 13.08 13.87 -14.11
C THR A 287 14.57 13.63 -14.27
N GLN A 288 15.26 13.23 -13.21
CA GLN A 288 16.65 12.82 -13.35
C GLN A 288 16.66 11.62 -14.32
N ILE A 289 17.31 11.80 -15.45
CA ILE A 289 17.61 10.69 -16.37
C ILE A 289 18.69 9.90 -15.67
N VAL A 290 18.30 8.82 -14.99
CA VAL A 290 19.25 7.88 -14.41
C VAL A 290 19.88 7.12 -15.57
N THR A 291 21.16 7.35 -15.80
CA THR A 291 21.93 6.53 -16.76
C THR A 291 22.07 5.14 -16.16
N ILE A 292 21.38 4.18 -16.77
CA ILE A 292 21.35 2.81 -16.29
C ILE A 292 22.63 2.11 -16.81
N GLN A 293 23.51 1.75 -15.90
CA GLN A 293 24.69 0.94 -16.19
C GLN A 293 24.54 -0.43 -15.55
N GLY A 294 25.01 -1.47 -16.22
CA GLY A 294 25.09 -2.80 -15.64
C GLY A 294 26.07 -2.82 -14.44
N THR A 295 25.98 -3.87 -13.64
CA THR A 295 26.97 -4.18 -12.57
C THR A 295 27.94 -5.25 -13.05
N ASP A 296 28.91 -5.62 -12.21
CA ASP A 296 29.83 -6.73 -12.50
C ASP A 296 29.10 -8.07 -12.75
N LYS A 297 27.90 -8.23 -12.17
CA LYS A 297 27.10 -9.47 -12.22
C LYS A 297 25.89 -9.40 -13.16
N LEU A 298 25.42 -8.19 -13.47
CA LEU A 298 24.22 -7.97 -14.28
C LEU A 298 24.54 -7.09 -15.49
N SER A 299 24.14 -7.53 -16.67
CA SER A 299 24.10 -6.70 -17.87
C SER A 299 22.69 -6.17 -18.08
N VAL A 300 22.60 -4.94 -18.57
CA VAL A 300 21.34 -4.26 -18.87
C VAL A 300 21.40 -3.74 -20.31
N SER A 301 20.35 -3.97 -21.08
CA SER A 301 20.21 -3.45 -22.44
C SER A 301 18.82 -2.87 -22.63
N GLU A 302 18.74 -1.69 -23.27
CA GLU A 302 17.46 -1.13 -23.69
C GLU A 302 16.92 -1.94 -24.87
N VAL A 303 15.64 -2.32 -24.80
CA VAL A 303 14.94 -3.12 -25.80
C VAL A 303 14.07 -2.24 -26.68
N ALA A 304 13.33 -1.31 -26.06
CA ALA A 304 12.43 -0.38 -26.75
C ALA A 304 12.12 0.85 -25.90
N ALA A 305 11.79 1.95 -26.57
CA ALA A 305 11.22 3.14 -25.95
C ALA A 305 9.87 3.47 -26.62
N TYR A 306 8.96 4.05 -25.84
CA TYR A 306 7.58 4.38 -26.23
C TYR A 306 7.30 5.86 -26.02
N SER A 307 6.12 6.33 -26.45
CA SER A 307 5.77 7.76 -26.38
C SER A 307 5.49 8.26 -24.95
N ASP A 308 5.07 7.36 -24.05
CA ASP A 308 4.75 7.69 -22.67
C ASP A 308 5.03 6.53 -21.70
N ALA A 309 4.86 6.77 -20.40
CA ALA A 309 5.29 5.85 -19.36
C ALA A 309 4.58 4.49 -19.46
N ILE A 310 5.38 3.42 -19.41
CA ILE A 310 4.92 2.04 -19.47
C ILE A 310 4.29 1.65 -18.12
N THR A 311 3.14 1.00 -18.16
CA THR A 311 2.42 0.51 -16.97
C THR A 311 2.40 -1.02 -16.86
N ALA A 312 2.39 -1.73 -17.99
CA ALA A 312 2.46 -3.19 -18.03
C ALA A 312 3.15 -3.69 -19.31
N VAL A 313 3.78 -4.85 -19.19
CA VAL A 313 4.43 -5.55 -20.31
C VAL A 313 4.07 -7.03 -20.24
N THR A 314 3.73 -7.62 -21.37
CA THR A 314 3.62 -9.07 -21.53
C THR A 314 4.22 -9.48 -22.87
N GLN A 315 4.59 -10.74 -23.01
CA GLN A 315 5.11 -11.27 -24.27
C GLN A 315 4.36 -12.52 -24.67
N VAL A 316 3.93 -12.57 -25.92
CA VAL A 316 3.25 -13.73 -26.51
C VAL A 316 3.81 -13.97 -27.89
N MET A 317 4.20 -15.22 -28.17
CA MET A 317 4.76 -15.62 -29.48
C MET A 317 5.90 -14.70 -29.96
N GLY A 318 6.77 -14.26 -29.04
CA GLY A 318 7.91 -13.38 -29.35
C GLY A 318 7.55 -11.90 -29.54
N ILE A 319 6.27 -11.52 -29.48
CA ILE A 319 5.83 -10.13 -29.59
C ILE A 319 5.65 -9.54 -28.20
N TYR A 320 6.27 -8.39 -27.92
CA TYR A 320 6.01 -7.62 -26.70
C TYR A 320 4.75 -6.80 -26.87
N TYR A 321 3.78 -7.04 -26.00
CA TYR A 321 2.62 -6.19 -25.83
C TYR A 321 2.85 -5.26 -24.65
N VAL A 322 2.76 -3.97 -24.91
CA VAL A 322 3.09 -2.94 -23.92
C VAL A 322 1.90 -2.01 -23.72
N ILE A 323 1.48 -1.88 -22.49
CA ILE A 323 0.49 -0.87 -22.08
C ILE A 323 1.26 0.31 -21.49
N THR A 324 1.03 1.49 -22.04
CA THR A 324 1.52 2.76 -21.50
C THR A 324 0.37 3.51 -20.82
N LYS A 325 0.60 4.70 -20.31
CA LYS A 325 -0.48 5.51 -19.72
C LYS A 325 -1.58 5.89 -20.72
N LYS A 326 -1.25 5.99 -22.01
CA LYS A 326 -2.18 6.48 -23.04
C LYS A 326 -2.43 5.48 -24.17
N HIS A 327 -1.48 4.61 -24.44
CA HIS A 327 -1.48 3.78 -25.65
C HIS A 327 -1.18 2.31 -25.34
N ILE A 328 -1.57 1.44 -26.26
CA ILE A 328 -1.29 0.00 -26.26
C ILE A 328 -0.49 -0.32 -27.53
N TYR A 329 0.60 -1.06 -27.37
CA TYR A 329 1.53 -1.41 -28.44
C TYR A 329 1.67 -2.91 -28.61
N ALA A 330 1.84 -3.36 -29.87
CA ALA A 330 2.40 -4.65 -30.23
C ALA A 330 3.77 -4.41 -30.89
N GLY A 331 4.84 -4.78 -30.20
CA GLY A 331 6.18 -4.33 -30.55
C GLY A 331 6.27 -2.81 -30.49
N LYS A 332 6.59 -2.17 -31.61
CA LYS A 332 6.62 -0.70 -31.76
C LYS A 332 5.35 -0.12 -32.39
N LYS A 333 4.42 -0.98 -32.85
CA LYS A 333 3.19 -0.54 -33.51
C LYS A 333 2.13 -0.26 -32.46
N GLU A 334 1.56 0.94 -32.48
CA GLU A 334 0.37 1.28 -31.70
C GLU A 334 -0.83 0.50 -32.23
N ILE A 335 -1.57 -0.13 -31.33
CA ILE A 335 -2.74 -0.97 -31.65
C ILE A 335 -4.00 -0.56 -30.87
N GLY A 336 -3.91 0.42 -29.97
CA GLY A 336 -5.05 0.93 -29.24
C GLY A 336 -4.69 2.02 -28.25
N ALA A 337 -5.73 2.63 -27.65
CA ALA A 337 -5.60 3.65 -26.61
C ALA A 337 -6.08 3.12 -25.25
N VAL A 338 -5.51 3.64 -24.17
CA VAL A 338 -5.93 3.36 -22.79
C VAL A 338 -7.02 4.34 -22.39
N ALA A 339 -8.21 3.82 -22.07
CA ALA A 339 -9.39 4.62 -21.77
C ALA A 339 -9.79 4.61 -20.28
N ALA A 340 -9.13 3.80 -19.44
CA ALA A 340 -9.54 3.61 -18.05
C ALA A 340 -8.34 3.71 -17.07
N ARG A 341 -8.66 4.00 -15.80
CA ARG A 341 -7.67 4.13 -14.72
C ARG A 341 -6.81 2.88 -14.53
N LYS A 342 -7.43 1.69 -14.59
CA LYS A 342 -6.73 0.41 -14.52
C LYS A 342 -7.02 -0.38 -15.80
N THR A 343 -5.96 -0.68 -16.53
CA THR A 343 -6.00 -1.44 -17.78
C THR A 343 -5.00 -2.57 -17.67
N LEU A 344 -5.45 -3.80 -17.86
CA LEU A 344 -4.62 -5.02 -17.86
C LEU A 344 -4.84 -5.78 -19.17
N MET A 345 -3.94 -6.70 -19.48
CA MET A 345 -4.00 -7.50 -20.70
C MET A 345 -4.09 -8.98 -20.35
N GLY A 346 -5.21 -9.58 -20.71
CA GLY A 346 -5.38 -11.02 -20.81
C GLY A 346 -5.04 -11.53 -22.20
N MET A 347 -5.05 -12.87 -22.36
CA MET A 347 -4.74 -13.53 -23.63
C MET A 347 -5.79 -14.57 -23.97
N ALA A 348 -6.25 -14.57 -25.19
CA ALA A 348 -7.04 -15.66 -25.74
C ALA A 348 -6.17 -16.88 -26.03
N THR A 349 -6.79 -18.04 -26.18
CA THR A 349 -6.11 -19.32 -26.39
C THR A 349 -5.24 -19.38 -27.65
N ASP A 350 -5.49 -18.52 -28.64
CA ASP A 350 -4.68 -18.35 -29.85
C ASP A 350 -3.59 -17.26 -29.73
N GLY A 351 -3.44 -16.64 -28.54
CA GLY A 351 -2.49 -15.56 -28.32
C GLY A 351 -3.01 -14.16 -28.68
N THR A 352 -4.28 -14.03 -29.06
CA THR A 352 -4.87 -12.71 -29.30
C THR A 352 -5.03 -11.94 -28.00
N PRO A 353 -4.54 -10.69 -27.90
CA PRO A 353 -4.66 -9.90 -26.68
C PRO A 353 -6.11 -9.44 -26.42
N VAL A 354 -6.52 -9.58 -25.18
CA VAL A 354 -7.81 -9.07 -24.66
C VAL A 354 -7.53 -8.03 -23.59
N ILE A 355 -8.07 -6.84 -23.75
CA ILE A 355 -7.91 -5.76 -22.79
C ILE A 355 -9.03 -5.82 -21.75
N ALA A 356 -8.64 -5.83 -20.50
CA ALA A 356 -9.52 -5.66 -19.34
C ALA A 356 -9.40 -4.23 -18.82
N THR A 357 -10.49 -3.49 -18.78
CA THR A 357 -10.55 -2.11 -18.28
C THR A 357 -11.50 -2.03 -17.10
N LEU A 358 -11.02 -1.44 -15.97
CA LEU A 358 -11.85 -1.19 -14.79
C LEU A 358 -12.35 0.25 -14.80
N SER A 359 -13.66 0.42 -14.76
CA SER A 359 -14.35 1.71 -14.63
C SER A 359 -15.41 1.62 -13.54
N GLY A 360 -15.23 2.34 -12.44
CA GLY A 360 -16.03 2.12 -11.22
C GLY A 360 -15.85 0.69 -10.72
N GLU A 361 -16.95 -0.05 -10.56
CA GLU A 361 -16.95 -1.47 -10.17
C GLU A 361 -17.23 -2.40 -11.38
N THR A 362 -17.04 -1.92 -12.60
CA THR A 362 -17.27 -2.72 -13.82
C THR A 362 -15.95 -2.98 -14.52
N VAL A 363 -15.64 -4.25 -14.73
CA VAL A 363 -14.54 -4.70 -15.60
C VAL A 363 -15.11 -5.05 -16.96
N THR A 364 -14.63 -4.39 -18.01
CA THR A 364 -15.00 -4.65 -19.40
C THR A 364 -13.86 -5.35 -20.13
N PHE A 365 -14.17 -6.43 -20.82
CA PHE A 365 -13.21 -7.15 -21.67
C PHE A 365 -13.42 -6.77 -23.13
N THR A 366 -12.33 -6.43 -23.82
CA THR A 366 -12.36 -5.98 -25.21
C THR A 366 -11.37 -6.81 -26.05
N ASP A 367 -11.87 -7.41 -27.11
CA ASP A 367 -11.02 -7.97 -28.17
C ASP A 367 -10.26 -6.81 -28.85
N LEU A 368 -8.96 -6.76 -28.65
CA LEU A 368 -8.13 -5.66 -29.15
C LEU A 368 -8.00 -5.71 -30.68
N GLY A 369 -8.00 -6.90 -31.28
CA GLY A 369 -7.92 -7.07 -32.73
C GLY A 369 -9.12 -6.48 -33.49
N LYS A 370 -10.31 -6.50 -32.86
CA LYS A 370 -11.57 -6.00 -33.45
C LYS A 370 -12.09 -4.73 -32.76
N SER A 371 -11.40 -4.26 -31.70
CA SER A 371 -11.86 -3.14 -30.86
C SER A 371 -13.32 -3.29 -30.37
N LYS A 372 -13.72 -4.54 -30.06
CA LYS A 372 -15.09 -4.89 -29.71
C LYS A 372 -15.17 -5.44 -28.28
N PRO A 373 -16.08 -4.93 -27.42
CA PRO A 373 -16.38 -5.55 -26.14
C PRO A 373 -16.90 -6.98 -26.32
N ILE A 374 -16.38 -7.93 -25.49
CA ILE A 374 -16.74 -9.35 -25.52
C ILE A 374 -17.34 -9.83 -24.21
N GLY A 375 -17.34 -9.01 -23.15
CA GLY A 375 -17.97 -9.34 -21.88
C GLY A 375 -17.72 -8.28 -20.81
N THR A 376 -18.49 -8.36 -19.73
CA THR A 376 -18.34 -7.51 -18.53
C THR A 376 -18.57 -8.32 -17.27
N VAL A 377 -17.92 -7.95 -16.17
CA VAL A 377 -18.17 -8.46 -14.82
C VAL A 377 -18.11 -7.32 -13.80
N ASN A 378 -18.80 -7.47 -12.68
CA ASN A 378 -18.73 -6.53 -11.58
C ASN A 378 -17.62 -6.96 -10.61
N SER A 379 -16.67 -6.07 -10.36
CA SER A 379 -15.60 -6.26 -9.36
C SER A 379 -14.97 -4.92 -9.04
N ALA A 380 -14.62 -4.72 -7.77
CA ALA A 380 -13.94 -3.49 -7.33
C ALA A 380 -12.48 -3.41 -7.79
N ASP A 381 -11.87 -4.55 -8.15
CA ASP A 381 -10.49 -4.62 -8.63
C ASP A 381 -10.27 -5.91 -9.44
N MET A 382 -9.08 -6.03 -10.08
CA MET A 382 -8.71 -7.18 -10.90
C MET A 382 -7.19 -7.38 -10.92
N PHE A 383 -6.74 -8.59 -11.25
CA PHE A 383 -5.34 -8.89 -11.57
C PHE A 383 -5.25 -9.91 -12.71
N VAL A 384 -4.07 -10.02 -13.32
CA VAL A 384 -3.79 -10.98 -14.41
C VAL A 384 -2.81 -12.04 -13.93
N ARG A 385 -3.08 -13.28 -14.31
CA ARG A 385 -2.15 -14.40 -14.11
C ARG A 385 -2.36 -15.44 -15.20
N ASN A 386 -1.29 -15.97 -15.78
CA ASN A 386 -1.34 -16.99 -16.84
C ASN A 386 -2.28 -16.65 -18.01
N GLY A 387 -2.37 -15.36 -18.38
CA GLY A 387 -3.21 -14.89 -19.48
C GLY A 387 -4.69 -14.69 -19.14
N ALA A 388 -5.19 -15.20 -18.02
CA ALA A 388 -6.55 -14.94 -17.55
C ALA A 388 -6.64 -13.71 -16.63
N VAL A 389 -7.80 -13.08 -16.56
CA VAL A 389 -8.10 -11.98 -15.66
C VAL A 389 -8.91 -12.48 -14.49
N TYR A 390 -8.47 -12.19 -13.27
CA TYR A 390 -9.14 -12.63 -12.05
C TYR A 390 -9.83 -11.46 -11.35
N THR A 391 -11.05 -11.72 -10.89
CA THR A 391 -11.93 -10.76 -10.20
C THR A 391 -12.52 -11.40 -8.95
N ILE A 392 -13.11 -10.59 -8.06
CA ILE A 392 -14.00 -11.09 -7.01
C ILE A 392 -15.42 -10.71 -7.41
N THR A 393 -16.27 -11.71 -7.59
CA THR A 393 -17.66 -11.54 -8.00
C THR A 393 -18.54 -12.48 -7.16
N ASN A 394 -19.57 -11.94 -6.50
CA ASN A 394 -20.50 -12.72 -5.66
C ASN A 394 -19.80 -13.58 -4.59
N SER A 395 -18.81 -13.01 -3.90
CA SER A 395 -18.00 -13.72 -2.89
C SER A 395 -17.24 -14.94 -3.44
N LYS A 396 -16.84 -14.88 -4.69
CA LYS A 396 -16.01 -15.88 -5.36
C LYS A 396 -14.84 -15.23 -6.07
N MET A 397 -13.68 -15.85 -6.01
CA MET A 397 -12.62 -15.58 -6.98
C MET A 397 -13.05 -16.18 -8.31
N THR A 398 -13.14 -15.33 -9.33
CA THR A 398 -13.65 -15.69 -10.63
C THR A 398 -12.54 -15.57 -11.66
N GLU A 399 -12.33 -16.63 -12.43
CA GLU A 399 -11.45 -16.65 -13.58
C GLU A 399 -12.19 -16.19 -14.82
N ASN A 400 -11.68 -15.16 -15.48
CA ASN A 400 -12.16 -14.67 -16.76
C ASN A 400 -11.13 -15.08 -17.83
N SER A 401 -11.45 -16.13 -18.58
CA SER A 401 -10.64 -16.68 -19.66
C SER A 401 -11.25 -16.38 -21.03
N PHE A 402 -10.44 -16.49 -22.08
CA PHE A 402 -10.80 -16.04 -23.42
C PHE A 402 -10.50 -17.16 -24.42
N LEU A 403 -11.55 -17.79 -24.93
CA LEU A 403 -11.45 -18.87 -25.89
C LEU A 403 -11.55 -18.32 -27.33
N ALA A 404 -10.51 -18.51 -28.12
CA ALA A 404 -10.57 -18.23 -29.54
C ALA A 404 -11.32 -19.37 -30.27
N PHE A 405 -12.34 -19.01 -31.02
CA PHE A 405 -13.14 -19.91 -31.83
C PHE A 405 -13.41 -19.28 -33.21
N GLY A 406 -12.68 -19.78 -34.20
CA GLY A 406 -12.65 -19.16 -35.53
C GLY A 406 -12.16 -17.72 -35.46
N ASP A 407 -12.94 -16.78 -35.95
CA ASP A 407 -12.64 -15.36 -35.92
C ASP A 407 -13.20 -14.62 -34.69
N LYS A 408 -13.72 -15.34 -33.70
CA LYS A 408 -14.38 -14.79 -32.51
C LYS A 408 -13.60 -15.18 -31.25
N ILE A 409 -13.57 -14.24 -30.29
CA ILE A 409 -13.14 -14.50 -28.92
C ILE A 409 -14.38 -14.59 -28.03
N ILE A 410 -14.48 -15.69 -27.29
CA ILE A 410 -15.56 -15.97 -26.34
C ILE A 410 -15.02 -15.75 -24.94
N HIS A 411 -15.64 -14.85 -24.18
CA HIS A 411 -15.37 -14.68 -22.76
C HIS A 411 -16.06 -15.79 -21.97
N GLN A 412 -15.28 -16.48 -21.15
CA GLN A 412 -15.76 -17.47 -20.19
C GLN A 412 -15.47 -16.99 -18.78
N CYS A 413 -16.46 -17.13 -17.90
CA CYS A 413 -16.38 -16.72 -16.51
C CYS A 413 -16.63 -17.95 -15.64
N LYS A 414 -15.65 -18.32 -14.80
CA LYS A 414 -15.70 -19.48 -13.92
C LYS A 414 -15.37 -19.14 -12.49
N GLU A 415 -16.24 -19.51 -11.57
CA GLU A 415 -15.95 -19.46 -10.12
C GLU A 415 -14.94 -20.55 -9.75
N ILE A 416 -13.83 -20.19 -9.10
CA ILE A 416 -12.73 -21.11 -8.81
C ILE A 416 -12.37 -21.23 -7.33
N GLU A 417 -12.76 -20.27 -6.48
CA GLU A 417 -12.48 -20.32 -5.05
C GLU A 417 -13.44 -19.42 -4.25
N ASN A 418 -13.74 -19.78 -3.02
CA ASN A 418 -14.54 -18.96 -2.12
C ASN A 418 -13.71 -17.81 -1.55
N VAL A 419 -14.29 -16.62 -1.52
CA VAL A 419 -13.65 -15.43 -0.99
C VAL A 419 -14.66 -14.62 -0.20
N LEU A 420 -14.35 -14.27 1.04
CA LEU A 420 -15.18 -13.35 1.80
C LEU A 420 -14.88 -11.92 1.31
N GLU A 421 -15.71 -11.43 0.38
CA GLU A 421 -15.48 -10.21 -0.39
C GLU A 421 -15.16 -8.99 0.47
N THR A 422 -15.88 -8.82 1.58
CA THR A 422 -15.72 -7.70 2.50
C THR A 422 -14.43 -7.74 3.33
N ALA A 423 -13.85 -8.94 3.51
CA ALA A 423 -12.59 -9.18 4.21
C ALA A 423 -11.42 -9.49 3.28
N ALA A 424 -11.64 -9.42 1.97
CA ALA A 424 -10.64 -9.71 0.94
C ALA A 424 -10.14 -8.43 0.28
N LYS A 425 -8.85 -8.44 -0.04
CA LYS A 425 -8.23 -7.40 -0.88
C LYS A 425 -7.49 -8.06 -2.02
N ILE A 426 -7.73 -7.56 -3.24
CA ILE A 426 -7.01 -7.94 -4.44
C ILE A 426 -5.67 -7.19 -4.46
N TYR A 427 -4.60 -7.93 -4.72
CA TYR A 427 -3.24 -7.44 -4.94
C TYR A 427 -2.73 -7.91 -6.31
N ASP A 428 -1.52 -7.53 -6.67
CA ASP A 428 -0.89 -7.99 -7.91
C ASP A 428 -0.65 -9.51 -7.86
N GLY A 429 -1.43 -10.26 -8.62
CA GLY A 429 -1.36 -11.72 -8.76
C GLY A 429 -1.96 -12.55 -7.61
N CYS A 430 -2.61 -11.95 -6.60
CA CYS A 430 -3.19 -12.69 -5.48
C CYS A 430 -4.32 -11.96 -4.77
N ILE A 431 -5.03 -12.69 -3.91
CA ILE A 431 -6.01 -12.15 -2.96
C ILE A 431 -5.54 -12.50 -1.55
N ILE A 432 -5.61 -11.55 -0.61
CA ILE A 432 -5.41 -11.82 0.81
C ILE A 432 -6.71 -11.53 1.53
N GLN A 433 -7.15 -12.52 2.33
CA GLN A 433 -8.34 -12.43 3.16
C GLN A 433 -7.95 -12.32 4.64
N ASP A 434 -8.61 -11.43 5.37
CA ASP A 434 -8.49 -11.32 6.82
C ASP A 434 -9.76 -11.90 7.48
N LEU A 435 -9.67 -13.09 7.99
CA LEU A 435 -10.78 -13.80 8.63
C LEU A 435 -10.55 -13.82 10.14
N LEU A 436 -11.11 -12.86 10.86
CA LEU A 436 -10.97 -12.73 12.32
C LEU A 436 -9.50 -12.71 12.78
N GLY A 437 -8.68 -11.90 12.12
CA GLY A 437 -7.25 -11.76 12.41
C GLY A 437 -6.34 -12.83 11.82
N LYS A 438 -6.92 -13.90 11.22
CA LYS A 438 -6.18 -14.92 10.48
C LYS A 438 -6.07 -14.56 9.01
N LYS A 439 -4.86 -14.66 8.45
CA LYS A 439 -4.59 -14.26 7.08
C LYS A 439 -4.55 -15.47 6.15
N TYR A 440 -5.39 -15.41 5.12
CA TYR A 440 -5.45 -16.44 4.08
C TYR A 440 -4.97 -15.84 2.75
N LEU A 441 -3.98 -16.50 2.15
CA LEU A 441 -3.52 -16.21 0.81
C LEU A 441 -4.32 -17.06 -0.17
N THR A 442 -5.02 -16.41 -1.11
CA THR A 442 -5.85 -17.05 -2.14
C THR A 442 -5.22 -16.81 -3.50
N LEU A 443 -4.95 -17.88 -4.22
CA LEU A 443 -4.27 -17.88 -5.51
C LEU A 443 -4.99 -18.77 -6.52
N PRO A 444 -5.04 -18.37 -7.80
CA PRO A 444 -5.24 -19.32 -8.89
C PRO A 444 -3.96 -20.12 -9.10
N TYR A 445 -4.02 -21.45 -9.16
CA TYR A 445 -2.81 -22.26 -9.32
C TYR A 445 -2.72 -22.96 -10.67
N LYS A 446 -3.83 -23.25 -11.30
CA LYS A 446 -3.95 -23.70 -12.69
C LYS A 446 -5.26 -23.19 -13.28
N LEU A 447 -5.46 -23.36 -14.58
CA LEU A 447 -6.74 -23.03 -15.20
C LEU A 447 -7.89 -23.71 -14.45
N GLU A 448 -8.94 -22.94 -14.19
CA GLU A 448 -10.17 -23.37 -13.53
C GLU A 448 -10.02 -23.88 -12.08
N ALA A 449 -8.89 -23.59 -11.44
CA ALA A 449 -8.66 -24.00 -10.05
C ALA A 449 -7.94 -22.92 -9.24
N GLY A 450 -8.50 -22.63 -8.07
CA GLY A 450 -7.92 -21.79 -7.03
C GLY A 450 -7.74 -22.56 -5.72
N PHE A 451 -7.06 -21.94 -4.77
CA PHE A 451 -6.96 -22.43 -3.41
C PHE A 451 -6.74 -21.27 -2.43
N SER A 452 -7.11 -21.50 -1.18
CA SER A 452 -6.82 -20.61 -0.05
C SER A 452 -5.95 -21.33 0.98
N LYS A 453 -4.86 -20.68 1.41
CA LYS A 453 -3.94 -21.20 2.44
C LYS A 453 -3.84 -20.22 3.60
N HIS A 454 -4.02 -20.71 4.82
CA HIS A 454 -3.74 -19.97 6.03
C HIS A 454 -2.22 -19.74 6.18
N ILE A 455 -1.81 -18.49 6.33
CA ILE A 455 -0.40 -18.09 6.54
C ILE A 455 -0.27 -17.61 7.98
N ALA A 456 -0.07 -18.53 8.90
CA ALA A 456 -0.05 -18.26 10.34
C ALA A 456 0.98 -17.18 10.75
N GLN A 457 2.08 -17.04 9.99
CA GLN A 457 3.09 -16.00 10.23
C GLN A 457 2.57 -14.59 9.98
N LEU A 458 1.47 -14.44 9.23
CA LEU A 458 0.82 -13.14 8.96
C LEU A 458 -0.30 -12.81 9.97
N ASP A 459 -0.65 -13.74 10.86
CA ASP A 459 -1.74 -13.52 11.82
C ASP A 459 -1.43 -12.34 12.75
N GLY A 460 -2.42 -11.48 12.93
CA GLY A 460 -2.30 -10.25 13.72
C GLY A 460 -1.49 -9.13 13.06
N TYR A 461 -1.06 -9.31 11.79
CA TYR A 461 -0.46 -8.23 10.99
C TYR A 461 -1.51 -7.53 10.15
N ARG A 462 -1.31 -6.24 9.92
CA ARG A 462 -2.03 -5.46 8.90
C ARG A 462 -1.27 -5.56 7.58
N VAL A 463 -1.83 -6.26 6.60
CA VAL A 463 -1.22 -6.34 5.26
C VAL A 463 -1.33 -5.00 4.57
N VAL A 464 -0.20 -4.46 4.14
CA VAL A 464 -0.09 -3.16 3.49
C VAL A 464 0.00 -3.31 1.98
N ASP A 465 0.83 -4.26 1.53
CA ASP A 465 0.99 -4.57 0.12
C ASP A 465 1.33 -6.05 -0.10
N ALA A 466 1.02 -6.57 -1.29
CA ALA A 466 1.36 -7.93 -1.69
C ALA A 466 1.51 -8.04 -3.21
N LYS A 467 2.37 -8.95 -3.64
CA LYS A 467 2.51 -9.35 -5.04
C LYS A 467 2.81 -10.83 -5.12
N SER A 468 2.17 -11.52 -6.06
CA SER A 468 2.42 -12.93 -6.34
C SER A 468 2.78 -13.14 -7.81
N ASP A 469 3.87 -13.84 -8.04
CA ASP A 469 4.30 -14.27 -9.37
C ASP A 469 4.77 -15.72 -9.30
N LYS A 470 4.28 -16.58 -10.19
CA LYS A 470 4.52 -18.03 -10.20
C LYS A 470 4.29 -18.67 -8.82
N THR A 471 5.33 -19.26 -8.21
CA THR A 471 5.26 -19.91 -6.89
C THR A 471 5.66 -19.01 -5.73
N VAL A 472 5.95 -17.74 -5.98
CA VAL A 472 6.44 -16.80 -4.97
C VAL A 472 5.39 -15.74 -4.68
N THR A 473 5.11 -15.51 -3.42
CA THR A 473 4.31 -14.36 -2.95
C THR A 473 5.13 -13.57 -1.95
N VAL A 474 5.23 -12.27 -2.18
CA VAL A 474 5.85 -11.33 -1.25
C VAL A 474 4.75 -10.49 -0.63
N VAL A 475 4.76 -10.38 0.70
CA VAL A 475 3.81 -9.59 1.48
C VAL A 475 4.58 -8.61 2.35
N LEU A 476 4.18 -7.36 2.33
CA LEU A 476 4.60 -6.34 3.27
C LEU A 476 3.47 -6.11 4.26
N ALA A 477 3.76 -6.30 5.54
CA ALA A 477 2.75 -6.18 6.58
C ALA A 477 3.31 -5.45 7.81
N GLU A 478 2.43 -4.74 8.49
CA GLU A 478 2.73 -3.93 9.66
C GLU A 478 2.22 -4.59 10.93
N LYS A 479 2.99 -4.50 12.01
CA LYS A 479 2.56 -4.86 13.36
C LYS A 479 3.30 -4.03 14.40
N GLY A 480 2.55 -3.28 15.21
CA GLY A 480 3.13 -2.46 16.27
C GLY A 480 4.07 -1.36 15.79
N GLY A 481 3.78 -0.77 14.62
CA GLY A 481 4.58 0.30 14.01
C GLY A 481 5.83 -0.16 13.27
N VAL A 482 5.99 -1.46 13.06
CA VAL A 482 7.12 -2.05 12.36
C VAL A 482 6.63 -2.77 11.11
N TYR A 483 7.30 -2.53 9.99
CA TYR A 483 7.01 -3.21 8.72
C TYR A 483 7.89 -4.45 8.59
N ASP A 484 7.26 -5.60 8.40
CA ASP A 484 7.93 -6.86 8.14
C ASP A 484 7.62 -7.33 6.73
N ARG A 485 8.61 -7.92 6.07
CA ARG A 485 8.46 -8.51 4.74
C ARG A 485 8.44 -10.02 4.84
N PHE A 486 7.41 -10.62 4.27
CA PHE A 486 7.20 -12.07 4.19
C PHE A 486 7.42 -12.53 2.76
N ILE A 487 8.31 -13.49 2.55
CA ILE A 487 8.51 -14.16 1.27
C ILE A 487 7.98 -15.58 1.44
N ILE A 488 6.90 -15.89 0.75
CA ILE A 488 6.19 -17.17 0.78
C ILE A 488 6.53 -17.88 -0.52
N VAL A 489 7.19 -19.02 -0.44
CA VAL A 489 7.59 -19.83 -1.61
C VAL A 489 6.88 -21.16 -1.56
N PHE A 490 6.03 -21.41 -2.54
CA PHE A 490 5.32 -22.68 -2.71
C PHE A 490 6.16 -23.68 -3.49
N ASP A 491 5.91 -24.96 -3.26
CA ASP A 491 6.33 -26.01 -4.17
C ASP A 491 5.57 -25.90 -5.52
N ARG A 492 6.04 -26.61 -6.56
CA ARG A 492 5.39 -26.56 -7.89
C ARG A 492 3.94 -27.03 -7.91
N LYS A 493 3.52 -27.83 -6.91
CA LYS A 493 2.15 -28.36 -6.79
C LYS A 493 1.26 -27.49 -5.90
N PHE A 494 1.82 -26.43 -5.29
CA PHE A 494 1.15 -25.58 -4.32
C PHE A 494 0.58 -26.32 -3.10
N THR A 495 1.19 -27.44 -2.73
CA THR A 495 0.79 -28.27 -1.58
C THR A 495 1.48 -27.80 -0.30
N GLU A 496 2.77 -27.47 -0.40
CA GLU A 496 3.60 -27.01 0.70
C GLU A 496 4.18 -25.64 0.42
N PHE A 497 4.50 -24.90 1.47
CA PHE A 497 5.16 -23.61 1.35
C PHE A 497 6.14 -23.37 2.51
N LYS A 498 7.12 -22.49 2.25
CA LYS A 498 8.06 -21.98 3.24
C LYS A 498 7.89 -20.46 3.35
N VAL A 499 8.03 -19.92 4.57
CA VAL A 499 7.96 -18.48 4.81
C VAL A 499 9.30 -17.99 5.35
N ARG A 500 9.87 -16.99 4.69
CA ARG A 500 11.01 -16.23 5.19
C ARG A 500 10.51 -14.85 5.63
N VAL A 501 10.84 -14.46 6.84
CA VAL A 501 10.45 -13.15 7.39
C VAL A 501 11.68 -12.28 7.54
N THR A 502 11.66 -11.09 6.96
CA THR A 502 12.64 -10.04 7.20
C THR A 502 11.97 -8.96 8.04
N LYS A 503 12.52 -8.72 9.23
CA LYS A 503 11.99 -7.77 10.19
C LYS A 503 12.48 -6.35 9.91
N ASP A 504 11.67 -5.35 10.31
CA ASP A 504 12.00 -3.92 10.28
C ASP A 504 12.53 -3.44 8.92
N VAL A 505 11.76 -3.75 7.86
CA VAL A 505 12.08 -3.28 6.51
C VAL A 505 11.55 -1.86 6.28
N ALA A 506 12.19 -1.12 5.36
CA ALA A 506 11.61 0.13 4.87
C ALA A 506 10.32 -0.16 4.09
N TYR A 507 9.33 0.73 4.20
CA TYR A 507 8.19 0.68 3.30
C TYR A 507 8.64 1.07 1.89
N ASP A 508 8.48 0.13 0.98
CA ASP A 508 8.69 0.33 -0.45
C ASP A 508 7.63 -0.44 -1.23
N ALA A 509 7.40 -0.07 -2.49
CA ALA A 509 6.56 -0.87 -3.37
C ALA A 509 7.20 -2.25 -3.55
N ILE A 510 6.38 -3.31 -3.45
CA ILE A 510 6.86 -4.65 -3.73
C ILE A 510 7.18 -4.75 -5.23
N ASN A 511 8.43 -4.97 -5.54
CA ASN A 511 8.92 -5.03 -6.90
C ASN A 511 9.84 -6.24 -7.08
N PHE A 512 9.31 -7.31 -7.63
CA PHE A 512 10.07 -8.53 -7.93
C PHE A 512 9.55 -9.21 -9.19
N ALA A 513 10.37 -10.07 -9.75
CA ALA A 513 10.03 -10.94 -10.86
C ALA A 513 10.67 -12.31 -10.67
N THR A 514 10.02 -13.36 -11.18
CA THR A 514 10.48 -14.74 -11.08
C THR A 514 10.80 -15.31 -12.47
N MET A 515 11.90 -16.06 -12.59
CA MET A 515 12.22 -16.82 -13.79
C MET A 515 11.73 -18.27 -13.67
N ASP A 516 11.57 -18.96 -14.81
CA ASP A 516 11.13 -20.37 -14.84
C ASP A 516 12.12 -21.33 -14.18
N ASN A 517 13.40 -20.95 -14.11
CA ASN A 517 14.42 -21.69 -13.37
C ASN A 517 14.35 -21.51 -11.83
N GLY A 518 13.34 -20.79 -11.33
CA GLY A 518 13.13 -20.56 -9.91
C GLY A 518 13.98 -19.43 -9.32
N LEU A 519 14.74 -18.68 -10.14
CA LEU A 519 15.43 -17.48 -9.68
C LEU A 519 14.42 -16.35 -9.51
N CYS A 520 14.44 -15.70 -8.35
CA CYS A 520 13.65 -14.51 -8.05
C CYS A 520 14.56 -13.32 -7.87
N ILE A 521 14.14 -12.16 -8.35
CA ILE A 521 14.76 -10.87 -8.08
C ILE A 521 13.77 -10.05 -7.26
N LEU A 522 14.21 -9.61 -6.10
CA LEU A 522 13.44 -8.77 -5.19
C LEU A 522 14.26 -7.56 -4.80
N LEU A 523 13.73 -6.37 -4.99
CA LEU A 523 14.30 -5.16 -4.46
C LEU A 523 14.00 -5.09 -2.96
N ALA A 524 14.99 -5.38 -2.13
CA ALA A 524 14.87 -5.38 -0.67
C ALA A 524 14.79 -3.98 -0.08
N SER A 525 15.41 -3.02 -0.77
CA SER A 525 15.41 -1.60 -0.43
C SER A 525 15.67 -0.79 -1.70
N GLN A 526 15.64 0.53 -1.58
CA GLN A 526 15.94 1.43 -2.71
C GLN A 526 17.37 1.28 -3.27
N SER A 527 18.26 0.56 -2.57
CA SER A 527 19.67 0.41 -2.93
C SER A 527 20.18 -1.04 -2.97
N GLU A 528 19.30 -2.03 -2.82
CA GLU A 528 19.69 -3.44 -2.75
C GLU A 528 18.76 -4.32 -3.57
N ILE A 529 19.34 -5.33 -4.24
CA ILE A 529 18.61 -6.40 -4.89
C ILE A 529 18.86 -7.70 -4.15
N GLU A 530 17.82 -8.39 -3.77
CA GLU A 530 17.91 -9.77 -3.31
C GLU A 530 17.72 -10.72 -4.49
N LEU A 531 18.72 -11.60 -4.70
CA LEU A 531 18.61 -12.74 -5.60
C LEU A 531 18.43 -14.00 -4.77
N PHE A 532 17.35 -14.72 -4.95
CA PHE A 532 17.09 -15.99 -4.27
C PHE A 532 16.41 -17.00 -5.20
N SER A 533 16.53 -18.27 -4.89
CA SER A 533 15.83 -19.34 -5.58
C SER A 533 14.87 -20.07 -4.64
N SER A 534 13.99 -20.88 -5.20
CA SER A 534 13.16 -21.82 -4.43
C SER A 534 13.99 -22.81 -3.60
N ALA A 535 15.26 -23.05 -3.96
CA ALA A 535 16.21 -23.88 -3.21
C ALA A 535 16.91 -23.13 -2.06
N GLY A 536 16.60 -21.84 -1.83
CA GLY A 536 17.13 -21.06 -0.72
C GLY A 536 18.46 -20.34 -0.98
N GLN A 537 18.97 -20.33 -2.21
CA GLN A 537 20.12 -19.50 -2.55
C GLN A 537 19.77 -18.02 -2.37
N TYR A 538 20.64 -17.30 -1.67
CA TYR A 538 20.42 -15.90 -1.33
C TYR A 538 21.68 -15.10 -1.60
N GLU A 539 21.55 -14.04 -2.36
CA GLU A 539 22.60 -13.09 -2.65
C GLU A 539 22.03 -11.67 -2.61
N VAL A 540 22.69 -10.75 -1.95
CA VAL A 540 22.37 -9.32 -1.95
C VAL A 540 23.36 -8.59 -2.84
N LEU A 541 22.85 -7.87 -3.82
CA LEU A 541 23.63 -6.95 -4.64
C LEU A 541 23.37 -5.54 -4.17
N THR A 542 24.43 -4.81 -3.84
CA THR A 542 24.39 -3.38 -3.50
C THR A 542 24.59 -2.54 -4.75
N ASP A 543 24.01 -1.33 -4.76
CA ASP A 543 24.08 -0.38 -5.87
C ASP A 543 23.62 -0.96 -7.22
N PRO A 544 22.37 -1.50 -7.28
CA PRO A 544 21.86 -2.08 -8.51
C PRO A 544 21.67 -1.02 -9.60
N PRO A 545 21.66 -1.44 -10.89
CA PRO A 545 21.46 -0.53 -12.02
C PRO A 545 20.01 -0.04 -12.16
N PHE A 546 19.11 -0.48 -11.29
CA PHE A 546 17.71 -0.10 -11.27
C PHE A 546 17.22 0.01 -9.81
N ASP A 547 16.15 0.76 -9.60
CA ASP A 547 15.60 1.05 -8.28
C ASP A 547 14.16 0.52 -8.10
N ALA A 548 13.60 0.67 -6.90
CA ALA A 548 12.25 0.20 -6.56
C ALA A 548 11.14 0.84 -7.41
N THR A 549 11.39 1.97 -8.09
CA THR A 549 10.43 2.64 -8.97
C THR A 549 10.36 2.02 -10.37
N MET A 550 11.34 1.22 -10.74
CA MET A 550 11.44 0.57 -12.04
C MET A 550 10.75 -0.79 -11.97
N LYS A 551 9.49 -0.86 -12.43
CA LYS A 551 8.68 -2.09 -12.36
C LYS A 551 9.37 -3.24 -13.07
N LEU A 552 9.53 -4.37 -12.36
CA LEU A 552 10.04 -5.63 -12.88
C LEU A 552 8.92 -6.46 -13.50
N PHE A 553 9.19 -7.03 -14.67
CA PHE A 553 8.29 -7.93 -15.37
C PHE A 553 9.04 -9.20 -15.78
N THR A 554 8.33 -10.31 -15.77
CA THR A 554 8.81 -11.57 -16.30
C THR A 554 8.18 -11.82 -17.68
N THR A 555 9.00 -12.19 -18.64
CA THR A 555 8.57 -12.66 -19.95
C THR A 555 9.26 -14.00 -20.27
N PRO A 556 8.86 -14.73 -21.31
CA PRO A 556 9.60 -15.91 -21.77
C PRO A 556 11.10 -15.64 -22.09
N ASP A 557 11.45 -14.43 -22.49
CA ASP A 557 12.84 -14.03 -22.77
C ASP A 557 13.64 -13.64 -21.51
N GLY A 558 13.03 -13.68 -20.32
CA GLY A 558 13.69 -13.38 -19.05
C GLY A 558 13.07 -12.23 -18.28
N ILE A 559 13.91 -11.54 -17.50
CA ILE A 559 13.46 -10.45 -16.62
C ILE A 559 13.72 -9.11 -17.30
N PHE A 560 12.71 -8.27 -17.24
CA PHE A 560 12.71 -6.91 -17.77
C PHE A 560 12.34 -5.92 -16.68
N PHE A 561 12.76 -4.68 -16.83
CA PHE A 561 12.26 -3.58 -16.03
C PHE A 561 11.93 -2.38 -16.90
N VAL A 562 11.10 -1.52 -16.35
CA VAL A 562 10.66 -0.28 -16.99
C VAL A 562 11.29 0.91 -16.29
N ASN A 563 11.90 1.81 -17.07
CA ASN A 563 12.34 3.11 -16.62
C ASN A 563 11.56 4.21 -17.37
N GLY A 564 10.48 4.70 -16.78
CA GLY A 564 9.59 5.67 -17.42
C GLY A 564 8.94 5.09 -18.69
N ASN A 565 9.39 5.55 -19.85
CA ASN A 565 8.90 5.11 -21.16
C ASN A 565 9.81 4.08 -21.87
N SER A 566 10.91 3.66 -21.23
CA SER A 566 11.87 2.71 -21.81
C SER A 566 11.77 1.34 -21.14
N LEU A 567 11.82 0.30 -21.95
CA LEU A 567 11.86 -1.12 -21.56
C LEU A 567 13.28 -1.64 -21.64
N HIS A 568 13.76 -2.22 -20.55
CA HIS A 568 15.12 -2.77 -20.44
C HIS A 568 15.08 -4.25 -20.07
N GLN A 569 16.03 -5.03 -20.61
CA GLN A 569 16.24 -6.42 -20.26
C GLN A 569 17.42 -6.56 -19.30
N ILE A 570 17.28 -7.43 -18.31
CA ILE A 570 18.33 -7.80 -17.37
C ILE A 570 18.81 -9.19 -17.72
N LYS A 571 20.14 -9.38 -17.80
CA LYS A 571 20.78 -10.69 -17.95
C LYS A 571 21.88 -10.84 -16.90
N ARG A 572 22.03 -12.03 -16.35
CA ARG A 572 23.20 -12.38 -15.54
C ARG A 572 24.41 -12.51 -16.48
N LYS A 573 25.54 -11.92 -16.08
CA LYS A 573 26.81 -12.08 -16.77
C LYS A 573 27.41 -13.45 -16.53
#